data_3666ec8a133eb125d0921318bce4a8c6
#
_entry.id   3666ec8a133eb125d0921318bce4a8c6
#
_cell.length_a   1.000
_cell.length_b   1.000
_cell.length_c   1.000
_cell.angle_alpha   90.00
_cell.angle_beta   90.00
_cell.angle_gamma   90.00
#
_symmetry.space_group_name_H-M   'P 1'
#
loop_
_entity.id
_entity.type
_entity.pdbx_description
1 polymer ?
#
loop_
_entity_poly.entity_id
_entity_poly.type
_entity_poly.pdbx_seq_one_letter_code
_entity_poly.pdbx_strand_id
1 'polypeptide(L)'
;MLVNQSHTMKNYIRFLFCFLAINAFAQPSSNFNTSRNWSLHKKEVFFGIGGTNFTGDLGGRDKIGTDFSLVDLDWPATFAGFNIGYRYRWHPFWATSTELYSGMVQGSDENTNEIIRRSRNLHFRSPIVQLTQRIEWILLANEKIGRRYNIPGLKGFKNQMQQVYLFTGAAVTYFNPQAEINGTWTNLRPLKTEGQGLPGGADEYSRITAVIPFGIGVKIGISDMWRIGLEVSYNKTFTDYIDDVSTNYFDPVVLQSQVGSDAVFAANPSKENQTWFVPGEQRGDPDEKDAFYIANIVFTRNLTYKPPKKQNWRRPQSRTKF
;
A
#
# COMPACT_ATOMS: atom_id res chain seq x y z
N MET A 1 -31.58 -9.95 -9.76
CA MET A 1 -30.23 -9.64 -10.27
C MET A 1 -29.11 -9.79 -9.22
N LEU A 2 -29.42 -10.05 -7.97
CA LEU A 2 -28.46 -10.15 -6.83
C LEU A 2 -27.79 -11.54 -6.63
N VAL A 3 -28.24 -12.58 -7.31
CA VAL A 3 -27.74 -13.95 -7.13
C VAL A 3 -26.43 -14.22 -7.90
N ASN A 4 -26.15 -13.44 -8.96
CA ASN A 4 -25.00 -13.70 -9.84
C ASN A 4 -23.66 -13.11 -9.30
N GLN A 5 -23.68 -12.12 -8.43
CA GLN A 5 -22.44 -11.50 -7.90
C GLN A 5 -21.79 -12.33 -6.79
N SER A 6 -22.58 -13.07 -5.99
CA SER A 6 -22.04 -13.92 -4.93
C SER A 6 -21.28 -15.15 -5.49
N HIS A 7 -21.68 -15.62 -6.67
CA HIS A 7 -21.00 -16.74 -7.33
C HIS A 7 -19.65 -16.36 -7.91
N THR A 8 -19.54 -15.15 -8.46
CA THR A 8 -18.29 -14.65 -9.06
C THR A 8 -17.22 -14.43 -7.97
N MET A 9 -17.57 -13.81 -6.85
CA MET A 9 -16.66 -13.57 -5.75
C MET A 9 -16.17 -14.86 -5.07
N LYS A 10 -17.06 -15.85 -4.89
CA LYS A 10 -16.67 -17.19 -4.39
C LYS A 10 -15.66 -17.88 -5.31
N ASN A 11 -15.76 -17.67 -6.62
CA ASN A 11 -14.84 -18.24 -7.58
C ASN A 11 -13.47 -17.55 -7.58
N TYR A 12 -13.38 -16.23 -7.40
CA TYR A 12 -12.11 -15.52 -7.24
C TYR A 12 -11.37 -15.90 -5.95
N ILE A 13 -12.09 -16.05 -4.83
CA ILE A 13 -11.52 -16.52 -3.57
C ILE A 13 -11.04 -17.97 -3.71
N ARG A 14 -11.79 -18.84 -4.39
CA ARG A 14 -11.35 -20.22 -4.68
C ARG A 14 -10.13 -20.24 -5.60
N PHE A 15 -10.06 -19.37 -6.61
CA PHE A 15 -8.90 -19.25 -7.50
C PHE A 15 -7.66 -18.78 -6.74
N LEU A 16 -7.81 -17.80 -5.86
CA LEU A 16 -6.72 -17.30 -4.99
C LEU A 16 -6.23 -18.37 -4.02
N PHE A 17 -7.16 -19.12 -3.41
CA PHE A 17 -6.83 -20.26 -2.54
C PHE A 17 -6.19 -21.41 -3.33
N CYS A 18 -6.63 -21.72 -4.53
CA CYS A 18 -6.00 -22.70 -5.39
C CYS A 18 -4.58 -22.29 -5.81
N PHE A 19 -4.35 -21.00 -6.10
CA PHE A 19 -3.01 -20.50 -6.44
C PHE A 19 -2.04 -20.57 -5.25
N LEU A 20 -2.53 -20.31 -4.04
CA LEU A 20 -1.77 -20.50 -2.79
C LEU A 20 -1.55 -21.98 -2.45
N ALA A 21 -2.52 -22.86 -2.74
CA ALA A 21 -2.45 -24.28 -2.45
C ALA A 21 -1.51 -25.05 -3.39
N ILE A 22 -1.44 -24.67 -4.67
CA ILE A 22 -0.56 -25.34 -5.66
C ILE A 22 0.92 -25.21 -5.27
N ASN A 23 1.30 -24.13 -4.58
CA ASN A 23 2.68 -23.96 -4.10
C ASN A 23 2.99 -24.71 -2.79
N ALA A 24 1.97 -25.12 -2.03
CA ALA A 24 2.16 -25.82 -0.76
C ALA A 24 2.55 -27.31 -0.94
N PHE A 25 2.12 -27.95 -2.01
CA PHE A 25 2.37 -29.38 -2.26
C PHE A 25 3.71 -29.70 -2.97
N ALA A 26 4.43 -28.70 -3.47
CA ALA A 26 5.67 -28.88 -4.25
C ALA A 26 6.95 -28.71 -3.43
N GLN A 27 6.89 -28.65 -2.11
CA GLN A 27 8.06 -28.39 -1.27
C GLN A 27 8.74 -29.69 -0.86
N PRO A 28 9.95 -29.98 -1.33
CA PRO A 28 10.77 -31.01 -0.70
C PRO A 28 11.12 -30.55 0.72
N SER A 29 11.10 -31.47 1.68
CA SER A 29 11.29 -31.30 3.11
C SER A 29 12.69 -30.82 3.55
N SER A 30 13.39 -30.04 2.74
CA SER A 30 14.70 -29.49 3.08
C SER A 30 14.52 -28.15 3.80
N ASN A 31 15.09 -28.07 4.97
CA ASN A 31 15.00 -26.99 5.93
C ASN A 31 15.72 -25.73 5.40
N PHE A 32 15.02 -24.83 4.70
CA PHE A 32 15.59 -23.67 4.01
C PHE A 32 15.91 -22.50 4.91
N ASN A 33 15.33 -22.45 6.10
CA ASN A 33 15.64 -21.47 7.12
C ASN A 33 16.87 -21.86 7.97
N THR A 34 17.77 -22.64 7.40
CA THR A 34 19.04 -22.95 8.10
C THR A 34 19.89 -21.69 8.22
N SER A 35 20.61 -21.57 9.34
CA SER A 35 21.52 -20.45 9.63
C SER A 35 22.58 -20.23 8.53
N ARG A 36 22.82 -21.22 7.69
CA ARG A 36 23.79 -21.17 6.60
C ARG A 36 23.27 -20.47 5.35
N ASN A 37 21.99 -20.58 5.04
CA ASN A 37 21.42 -20.06 3.79
C ASN A 37 20.90 -18.63 3.94
N TRP A 38 20.14 -18.32 5.01
CA TRP A 38 19.64 -16.98 5.22
C TRP A 38 20.75 -15.94 5.44
N SER A 39 21.88 -16.36 6.03
CA SER A 39 22.99 -15.46 6.32
C SER A 39 23.72 -14.93 5.08
N LEU A 40 23.50 -15.54 3.92
CA LEU A 40 24.06 -15.09 2.64
C LEU A 40 23.24 -13.94 2.02
N HIS A 41 21.99 -13.77 2.46
CA HIS A 41 21.03 -12.81 1.91
C HIS A 41 20.52 -11.85 3.00
N LYS A 42 21.45 -11.27 3.77
CA LYS A 42 21.09 -10.39 4.90
C LYS A 42 20.73 -8.99 4.49
N LYS A 43 21.37 -8.47 3.45
CA LYS A 43 21.26 -7.07 3.03
C LYS A 43 20.66 -7.00 1.65
N GLU A 44 19.55 -6.31 1.52
CA GLU A 44 18.83 -6.13 0.28
C GLU A 44 18.52 -4.65 0.08
N VAL A 45 18.64 -4.19 -1.15
CA VAL A 45 18.06 -2.94 -1.61
C VAL A 45 16.89 -3.30 -2.49
N PHE A 46 15.80 -2.60 -2.36
CA PHE A 46 14.63 -2.80 -3.19
C PHE A 46 14.09 -1.49 -3.73
N PHE A 47 13.46 -1.57 -4.88
CA PHE A 47 12.67 -0.51 -5.49
C PHE A 47 11.44 -1.12 -6.13
N GLY A 48 10.36 -0.35 -6.18
CA GLY A 48 9.10 -0.84 -6.73
C GLY A 48 8.30 0.27 -7.36
N ILE A 49 7.36 -0.17 -8.16
CA ILE A 49 6.33 0.66 -8.77
C ILE A 49 4.98 0.00 -8.51
N GLY A 50 3.95 0.80 -8.34
CA GLY A 50 2.63 0.27 -8.06
C GLY A 50 1.57 1.34 -8.02
N GLY A 51 0.50 1.07 -7.30
CA GLY A 51 -0.63 1.95 -7.17
C GLY A 51 -1.04 2.18 -5.72
N THR A 52 -1.65 3.34 -5.49
CA THR A 52 -2.33 3.70 -4.25
C THR A 52 -3.83 3.73 -4.47
N ASN A 53 -4.57 3.41 -3.43
CA ASN A 53 -6.02 3.55 -3.41
C ASN A 53 -6.43 4.13 -2.05
N PHE A 54 -7.29 5.14 -2.05
CA PHE A 54 -7.72 5.84 -0.84
C PHE A 54 -8.98 5.20 -0.25
N THR A 55 -9.08 5.22 1.07
CA THR A 55 -10.27 4.83 1.83
C THR A 55 -10.48 5.84 2.95
N GLY A 56 -11.52 6.65 2.83
CA GLY A 56 -11.89 7.74 3.74
C GLY A 56 -13.26 8.29 3.33
N ASP A 57 -13.52 9.55 3.66
CA ASP A 57 -14.80 10.20 3.42
C ASP A 57 -15.11 10.44 1.94
N LEU A 58 -14.09 10.58 1.11
CA LEU A 58 -14.20 10.71 -0.34
C LEU A 58 -13.76 9.44 -1.06
N GLY A 59 -14.53 9.02 -2.04
CA GLY A 59 -14.25 7.78 -2.76
C GLY A 59 -14.84 6.56 -2.05
N GLY A 60 -14.47 5.35 -2.49
CA GLY A 60 -15.05 4.11 -2.00
C GLY A 60 -16.32 3.70 -2.73
N ARG A 61 -16.80 2.51 -2.41
CA ARG A 61 -17.97 1.88 -3.07
C ARG A 61 -19.27 2.30 -2.41
N ASP A 62 -20.39 2.05 -3.09
CA ASP A 62 -21.79 2.38 -2.80
C ASP A 62 -22.37 1.93 -1.43
N LYS A 63 -21.57 1.80 -0.38
CA LYS A 63 -21.99 1.41 0.97
C LYS A 63 -21.14 2.11 2.02
N ILE A 64 -21.70 2.24 3.22
CA ILE A 64 -20.97 2.62 4.43
C ILE A 64 -19.70 1.78 4.50
N GLY A 65 -18.53 2.43 4.50
CA GLY A 65 -17.24 1.79 4.46
C GLY A 65 -17.08 0.82 5.64
N THR A 66 -16.43 -0.31 5.37
CA THR A 66 -16.00 -1.23 6.42
C THR A 66 -14.50 -1.25 6.46
N ASP A 67 -13.92 -1.01 7.63
CA ASP A 67 -12.47 -1.11 7.85
C ASP A 67 -11.91 -2.43 7.29
N PHE A 68 -10.74 -2.36 6.65
CA PHE A 68 -10.02 -3.49 6.05
C PHE A 68 -10.70 -4.20 4.87
N SER A 69 -11.70 -3.60 4.24
CA SER A 69 -12.39 -4.20 3.10
C SER A 69 -11.62 -3.95 1.79
N LEU A 70 -11.02 -5.00 1.22
CA LEU A 70 -10.48 -4.96 -0.15
C LEU A 70 -11.58 -4.80 -1.23
N VAL A 71 -12.84 -4.88 -0.82
CA VAL A 71 -14.00 -4.75 -1.72
C VAL A 71 -14.32 -3.28 -1.99
N ASP A 72 -13.86 -2.37 -1.13
CA ASP A 72 -14.06 -0.92 -1.23
C ASP A 72 -13.01 -0.23 -2.10
N LEU A 73 -12.12 -0.99 -2.76
CA LEU A 73 -11.14 -0.43 -3.67
C LEU A 73 -11.82 0.19 -4.90
N ASP A 74 -11.66 1.48 -5.06
CA ASP A 74 -12.07 2.22 -6.26
C ASP A 74 -10.95 2.13 -7.32
N TRP A 75 -11.08 1.19 -8.26
CA TRP A 75 -10.08 0.98 -9.31
C TRP A 75 -9.81 2.22 -10.17
N PRO A 76 -10.83 3.03 -10.56
CA PRO A 76 -10.63 4.31 -11.24
C PRO A 76 -9.81 5.33 -10.44
N ALA A 77 -9.88 5.28 -9.11
CA ALA A 77 -9.14 6.17 -8.22
C ALA A 77 -7.71 5.69 -7.93
N THR A 78 -7.24 4.60 -8.56
CA THR A 78 -5.89 4.09 -8.35
C THR A 78 -4.86 4.95 -9.08
N PHE A 79 -3.90 5.48 -8.35
CA PHE A 79 -2.83 6.31 -8.89
C PHE A 79 -1.46 5.68 -8.74
N ALA A 80 -0.54 6.01 -9.67
CA ALA A 80 0.79 5.43 -9.68
C ALA A 80 1.69 5.98 -8.55
N GLY A 81 2.55 5.11 -8.03
CA GLY A 81 3.56 5.46 -7.04
C GLY A 81 4.82 4.63 -7.20
N PHE A 82 5.86 5.04 -6.52
CA PHE A 82 7.13 4.31 -6.49
C PHE A 82 7.70 4.26 -5.07
N ASN A 83 8.46 3.22 -4.80
CA ASN A 83 9.17 3.07 -3.54
C ASN A 83 10.63 2.68 -3.76
N ILE A 84 11.44 3.03 -2.79
CA ILE A 84 12.83 2.58 -2.66
C ILE A 84 13.11 2.29 -1.20
N GLY A 85 13.87 1.25 -0.93
CA GLY A 85 14.18 0.91 0.45
C GLY A 85 15.37 -0.02 0.61
N TYR A 86 15.70 -0.19 1.87
CA TYR A 86 16.77 -1.06 2.33
C TYR A 86 16.20 -2.03 3.35
N ARG A 87 16.50 -3.34 3.17
CA ARG A 87 16.09 -4.43 4.06
C ARG A 87 17.31 -5.09 4.67
N TYR A 88 17.23 -5.32 5.98
CA TYR A 88 18.24 -6.07 6.73
C TYR A 88 17.58 -7.25 7.46
N ARG A 89 17.94 -8.45 7.06
CA ARG A 89 17.52 -9.70 7.69
C ARG A 89 18.53 -10.07 8.77
N TRP A 90 18.11 -9.98 10.01
CA TRP A 90 18.94 -10.26 11.18
C TRP A 90 18.69 -11.65 11.78
N HIS A 91 17.57 -12.28 11.42
CA HIS A 91 17.18 -13.63 11.87
C HIS A 91 16.55 -14.42 10.69
N PRO A 92 16.53 -15.78 10.72
CA PRO A 92 15.86 -16.59 9.69
C PRO A 92 14.40 -16.19 9.42
N PHE A 93 13.68 -15.74 10.47
CA PHE A 93 12.27 -15.38 10.41
C PHE A 93 11.99 -13.89 10.53
N TRP A 94 13.03 -13.06 10.77
CA TRP A 94 12.84 -11.63 11.02
C TRP A 94 13.77 -10.78 10.17
N ALA A 95 13.21 -9.73 9.65
CA ALA A 95 13.94 -8.66 8.97
C ALA A 95 13.38 -7.30 9.40
N THR A 96 14.18 -6.26 9.19
CA THR A 96 13.73 -4.88 9.28
C THR A 96 13.95 -4.21 7.93
N SER A 97 13.08 -3.29 7.56
CA SER A 97 13.26 -2.49 6.35
C SER A 97 12.87 -1.05 6.57
N THR A 98 13.64 -0.18 5.94
CA THR A 98 13.35 1.25 5.83
C THR A 98 12.97 1.52 4.38
N GLU A 99 11.85 2.20 4.17
CA GLU A 99 11.28 2.47 2.86
C GLU A 99 10.87 3.93 2.73
N LEU A 100 11.21 4.53 1.62
CA LEU A 100 10.65 5.80 1.17
C LEU A 100 9.69 5.52 0.02
N TYR A 101 8.44 5.91 0.18
CA TYR A 101 7.39 5.82 -0.82
C TYR A 101 6.98 7.22 -1.27
N SER A 102 6.67 7.39 -2.55
CA SER A 102 6.07 8.60 -3.11
C SER A 102 5.01 8.21 -4.12
N GLY A 103 3.84 8.79 -3.99
CA GLY A 103 2.69 8.52 -4.84
C GLY A 103 1.62 9.58 -4.68
N MET A 104 0.42 9.28 -5.14
CA MET A 104 -0.73 10.15 -5.04
C MET A 104 -1.96 9.33 -4.67
N VAL A 105 -2.74 9.81 -3.73
CA VAL A 105 -4.08 9.29 -3.44
C VAL A 105 -5.12 10.25 -4.03
N GLN A 106 -6.27 9.74 -4.41
CA GLN A 106 -7.36 10.52 -4.94
C GLN A 106 -8.71 9.87 -4.62
N GLY A 107 -9.76 10.66 -4.61
CA GLY A 107 -11.12 10.24 -4.42
C GLY A 107 -12.09 11.23 -5.06
N SER A 108 -13.28 10.75 -5.46
CA SER A 108 -14.33 11.58 -6.04
C SER A 108 -15.70 11.00 -5.71
N ASP A 109 -16.59 11.87 -5.30
CA ASP A 109 -18.01 11.53 -5.08
C ASP A 109 -18.77 11.26 -6.37
N GLU A 110 -18.22 11.65 -7.53
CA GLU A 110 -18.85 11.40 -8.84
C GLU A 110 -19.00 9.91 -9.13
N ASN A 111 -18.09 9.09 -8.61
CA ASN A 111 -18.05 7.65 -8.85
C ASN A 111 -19.01 6.84 -7.96
N THR A 112 -19.67 7.46 -6.97
CA THR A 112 -20.58 6.77 -6.06
C THR A 112 -22.04 6.79 -6.58
N ASN A 113 -22.80 5.73 -6.28
CA ASN A 113 -24.24 5.69 -6.54
C ASN A 113 -25.06 6.22 -5.34
N GLU A 114 -24.43 6.58 -4.25
CA GLU A 114 -25.11 7.17 -3.12
C GLU A 114 -25.52 8.62 -3.43
N ILE A 115 -26.80 8.91 -3.31
CA ILE A 115 -27.39 10.17 -3.76
C ILE A 115 -26.81 11.38 -3.01
N ILE A 116 -26.59 11.27 -1.69
CA ILE A 116 -26.07 12.36 -0.86
C ILE A 116 -24.63 12.69 -1.26
N ARG A 117 -23.74 11.70 -1.31
CA ARG A 117 -22.34 11.88 -1.71
C ARG A 117 -22.22 12.39 -3.14
N ARG A 118 -22.98 11.79 -4.07
CA ARG A 118 -22.99 12.26 -5.46
C ARG A 118 -23.45 13.71 -5.61
N SER A 119 -24.47 14.13 -4.81
CA SER A 119 -24.94 15.53 -4.79
C SER A 119 -23.91 16.46 -4.15
N ARG A 120 -23.13 15.99 -3.16
CA ARG A 120 -22.03 16.70 -2.53
C ARG A 120 -20.94 17.07 -3.52
N ASN A 121 -20.61 16.17 -4.46
CA ASN A 121 -19.74 16.40 -5.62
C ASN A 121 -18.30 16.84 -5.24
N LEU A 122 -17.79 16.39 -4.11
CA LEU A 122 -16.43 16.63 -3.70
C LEU A 122 -15.47 15.72 -4.47
N HIS A 123 -14.28 16.24 -4.75
CA HIS A 123 -13.18 15.49 -5.33
C HIS A 123 -11.86 16.01 -4.81
N PHE A 124 -10.89 15.13 -4.70
CA PHE A 124 -9.55 15.52 -4.29
C PHE A 124 -8.48 14.64 -4.94
N ARG A 125 -7.28 15.15 -4.95
CA ARG A 125 -6.05 14.41 -5.06
C ARG A 125 -5.06 14.90 -4.02
N SER A 126 -4.24 14.01 -3.47
CA SER A 126 -3.23 14.36 -2.48
C SER A 126 -1.92 13.66 -2.81
N PRO A 127 -0.85 14.37 -3.22
CA PRO A 127 0.47 13.79 -3.30
C PRO A 127 0.91 13.40 -1.89
N ILE A 128 1.47 12.18 -1.77
CA ILE A 128 1.97 11.63 -0.51
C ILE A 128 3.45 11.27 -0.63
N VAL A 129 4.19 11.53 0.44
CA VAL A 129 5.55 11.05 0.64
C VAL A 129 5.62 10.42 2.02
N GLN A 130 5.94 9.12 2.06
CA GLN A 130 5.93 8.34 3.28
C GLN A 130 7.30 7.73 3.55
N LEU A 131 7.83 7.95 4.75
CA LEU A 131 9.00 7.26 5.28
C LEU A 131 8.54 6.21 6.29
N THR A 132 8.83 4.95 5.98
CA THR A 132 8.38 3.80 6.76
C THR A 132 9.56 3.04 7.35
N GLN A 133 9.48 2.73 8.64
CA GLN A 133 10.32 1.74 9.30
C GLN A 133 9.45 0.56 9.69
N ARG A 134 9.75 -0.63 9.15
CA ARG A 134 8.92 -1.82 9.35
C ARG A 134 9.72 -3.02 9.85
N ILE A 135 9.02 -3.90 10.55
CA ILE A 135 9.48 -5.23 10.93
C ILE A 135 8.75 -6.23 10.04
N GLU A 136 9.47 -7.18 9.52
CA GLU A 136 8.97 -8.22 8.62
C GLU A 136 9.10 -9.59 9.29
N TRP A 137 7.99 -10.31 9.33
CA TRP A 137 7.94 -11.69 9.76
C TRP A 137 7.88 -12.62 8.55
N ILE A 138 8.95 -13.38 8.36
CA ILE A 138 9.11 -14.28 7.23
C ILE A 138 8.45 -15.61 7.57
N LEU A 139 7.29 -15.87 6.96
CA LEU A 139 6.50 -17.07 7.17
C LEU A 139 7.07 -18.26 6.42
N LEU A 140 7.51 -18.01 5.18
CA LEU A 140 8.04 -19.01 4.28
C LEU A 140 9.28 -18.46 3.59
N ALA A 141 10.38 -19.20 3.63
CA ALA A 141 11.57 -18.92 2.83
C ALA A 141 12.12 -20.20 2.23
N ASN A 142 12.23 -20.21 0.91
CA ASN A 142 12.85 -21.28 0.14
C ASN A 142 14.06 -20.73 -0.61
N GLU A 143 15.18 -20.59 0.08
CA GLU A 143 16.42 -20.01 -0.44
C GLU A 143 17.43 -21.12 -0.72
N LYS A 144 17.34 -21.77 -1.87
CA LYS A 144 18.36 -22.70 -2.34
C LYS A 144 19.53 -21.95 -2.97
N ILE A 145 20.68 -22.09 -2.36
CA ILE A 145 21.94 -21.58 -2.89
C ILE A 145 22.81 -22.78 -3.24
N GLY A 146 23.21 -22.88 -4.49
CA GLY A 146 24.08 -23.95 -4.96
C GLY A 146 23.89 -24.25 -6.44
N ARG A 147 24.75 -25.11 -6.98
CA ARG A 147 24.64 -25.56 -8.37
C ARG A 147 23.24 -26.15 -8.61
N ARG A 148 22.54 -25.58 -9.56
CA ARG A 148 21.32 -26.18 -10.10
C ARG A 148 21.68 -27.53 -10.69
N TYR A 149 21.12 -28.60 -10.17
CA TYR A 149 21.16 -29.86 -10.86
C TYR A 149 20.29 -29.72 -12.11
N ASN A 150 20.94 -29.57 -13.28
CA ASN A 150 20.24 -29.69 -14.55
C ASN A 150 19.86 -31.15 -14.70
N ILE A 151 18.61 -31.47 -14.41
CA ILE A 151 18.05 -32.75 -14.84
C ILE A 151 17.68 -32.57 -16.31
N PRO A 152 18.31 -33.29 -17.25
CA PRO A 152 17.95 -33.20 -18.66
C PRO A 152 16.45 -33.46 -18.84
N GLY A 153 15.77 -32.61 -19.61
CA GLY A 153 14.34 -32.76 -19.91
C GLY A 153 13.35 -32.07 -18.96
N LEU A 154 13.76 -31.55 -17.79
CA LEU A 154 12.89 -30.82 -16.88
C LEU A 154 13.15 -29.31 -16.97
N LYS A 155 12.50 -28.65 -17.95
CA LYS A 155 12.35 -27.22 -18.00
C LYS A 155 11.20 -26.83 -17.08
N GLY A 156 11.47 -26.32 -15.87
CA GLY A 156 10.45 -25.86 -14.94
C GLY A 156 11.04 -24.96 -13.87
N PHE A 157 10.17 -24.32 -13.12
CA PHE A 157 10.43 -23.37 -12.03
C PHE A 157 11.15 -24.00 -10.80
N LYS A 158 12.04 -24.95 -11.03
CA LYS A 158 12.81 -25.60 -9.97
C LYS A 158 13.87 -24.65 -9.41
N ASN A 159 13.86 -24.47 -8.10
CA ASN A 159 14.80 -23.66 -7.30
C ASN A 159 14.54 -22.14 -7.34
N GLN A 160 13.29 -21.71 -7.42
CA GLN A 160 12.95 -20.32 -7.15
C GLN A 160 13.16 -20.04 -5.66
N MET A 161 13.91 -18.98 -5.38
CA MET A 161 14.02 -18.43 -4.05
C MET A 161 12.69 -17.75 -3.71
N GLN A 162 11.78 -18.47 -3.05
CA GLN A 162 10.47 -17.96 -2.67
C GLN A 162 10.49 -17.48 -1.23
N GLN A 163 9.88 -16.35 -0.99
CA GLN A 163 9.70 -15.83 0.35
C GLN A 163 8.32 -15.19 0.46
N VAL A 164 7.61 -15.54 1.54
CA VAL A 164 6.35 -14.91 1.95
C VAL A 164 6.58 -14.31 3.32
N TYR A 165 6.16 -13.08 3.51
CA TYR A 165 6.34 -12.36 4.76
C TYR A 165 5.17 -11.43 5.03
N LEU A 166 4.86 -11.25 6.31
CA LEU A 166 3.99 -10.20 6.81
C LEU A 166 4.86 -9.07 7.33
N PHE A 167 4.32 -7.88 7.32
CA PHE A 167 5.02 -6.74 7.88
C PHE A 167 4.08 -5.76 8.56
N THR A 168 4.61 -5.07 9.56
CA THR A 168 4.01 -3.91 10.20
C THR A 168 5.11 -2.98 10.67
N GLY A 169 4.75 -1.78 11.10
CA GLY A 169 5.74 -0.81 11.56
C GLY A 169 5.14 0.53 11.92
N ALA A 170 5.97 1.54 11.79
CA ALA A 170 5.58 2.93 11.94
C ALA A 170 6.08 3.75 10.74
N ALA A 171 5.27 4.70 10.32
CA ALA A 171 5.61 5.60 9.24
C ALA A 171 5.23 7.04 9.57
N VAL A 172 5.88 7.96 8.88
CA VAL A 172 5.52 9.36 8.84
C VAL A 172 5.20 9.71 7.40
N THR A 173 4.01 10.28 7.18
CA THR A 173 3.51 10.63 5.86
C THR A 173 3.29 12.13 5.77
N TYR A 174 3.89 12.75 4.75
CA TYR A 174 3.53 14.08 4.28
C TYR A 174 2.44 13.94 3.22
N PHE A 175 1.42 14.82 3.28
CA PHE A 175 0.33 14.88 2.32
C PHE A 175 -0.08 16.33 2.05
N ASN A 176 -0.72 16.57 0.89
CA ASN A 176 -1.16 17.92 0.52
C ASN A 176 -2.40 17.85 -0.37
N PRO A 177 -3.62 17.84 0.22
CA PRO A 177 -4.84 17.73 -0.54
C PRO A 177 -5.06 18.92 -1.48
N GLN A 178 -5.54 18.60 -2.67
CA GLN A 178 -5.84 19.55 -3.74
C GLN A 178 -7.20 19.22 -4.35
N ALA A 179 -7.95 20.23 -4.76
CA ALA A 179 -9.14 20.08 -5.60
C ALA A 179 -9.00 20.88 -6.88
N GLU A 180 -9.72 20.50 -7.90
CA GLU A 180 -9.77 21.22 -9.17
C GLU A 180 -10.80 22.34 -9.07
N ILE A 181 -10.33 23.58 -9.18
CA ILE A 181 -11.16 24.79 -9.14
C ILE A 181 -10.94 25.51 -10.49
N ASN A 182 -12.01 25.66 -11.28
CA ASN A 182 -11.97 26.32 -12.59
C ASN A 182 -10.86 25.75 -13.52
N GLY A 183 -10.67 24.43 -13.52
CA GLY A 183 -9.66 23.74 -14.34
C GLY A 183 -8.23 23.81 -13.80
N THR A 184 -8.04 24.33 -12.58
CA THR A 184 -6.72 24.42 -11.94
C THR A 184 -6.70 23.69 -10.61
N TRP A 185 -5.70 22.82 -10.41
CA TRP A 185 -5.50 22.12 -9.14
C TRP A 185 -4.96 23.06 -8.07
N THR A 186 -5.78 23.31 -7.05
CA THR A 186 -5.48 24.25 -5.96
C THR A 186 -5.37 23.52 -4.64
N ASN A 187 -4.38 23.89 -3.80
CA ASN A 187 -4.21 23.31 -2.48
C ASN A 187 -5.39 23.68 -1.56
N LEU A 188 -5.98 22.70 -0.88
CA LEU A 188 -7.17 22.89 -0.07
C LEU A 188 -6.87 23.51 1.30
N ARG A 189 -5.78 23.12 1.95
CA ARG A 189 -5.45 23.63 3.30
C ARG A 189 -5.47 25.15 3.43
N PRO A 190 -4.91 25.95 2.49
CA PRO A 190 -5.01 27.41 2.56
C PRO A 190 -6.44 27.95 2.38
N LEU A 191 -7.32 27.18 1.75
CA LEU A 191 -8.72 27.57 1.51
C LEU A 191 -9.62 27.38 2.74
N LYS A 192 -9.14 26.64 3.77
CA LYS A 192 -9.87 26.50 5.04
C LYS A 192 -11.32 26.05 4.85
N THR A 193 -11.53 25.01 4.05
CA THR A 193 -12.87 24.58 3.56
C THR A 193 -13.88 24.30 4.66
N GLU A 194 -13.44 23.91 5.85
CA GLU A 194 -14.23 23.71 7.08
C GLU A 194 -13.99 24.82 8.11
N GLY A 195 -13.51 25.99 7.67
CA GLY A 195 -13.18 27.09 8.55
C GLY A 195 -11.95 26.88 9.43
N GLN A 196 -11.02 26.00 9.03
CA GLN A 196 -9.86 25.64 9.83
C GLN A 196 -9.05 26.86 10.27
N GLY A 197 -8.97 27.05 11.61
CA GLY A 197 -8.31 28.18 12.22
C GLY A 197 -9.09 29.54 12.14
N LEU A 198 -10.36 29.51 11.71
CA LEU A 198 -11.27 30.62 11.77
C LEU A 198 -12.15 30.54 13.05
N PRO A 199 -12.66 31.67 13.57
CA PRO A 199 -13.56 31.63 14.71
C PRO A 199 -14.82 30.81 14.45
N GLY A 200 -15.05 29.77 15.26
CA GLY A 200 -16.17 28.84 15.10
C GLY A 200 -15.94 27.70 14.11
N GLY A 201 -14.77 27.60 13.47
CA GLY A 201 -14.39 26.51 12.60
C GLY A 201 -13.53 25.47 13.31
N ALA A 202 -13.10 24.46 12.55
CA ALA A 202 -12.21 23.41 13.00
C ALA A 202 -10.79 23.93 13.29
N ASP A 203 -10.00 23.15 14.02
CA ASP A 203 -8.57 23.44 14.21
C ASP A 203 -7.78 23.25 12.91
N GLU A 204 -6.68 24.00 12.73
CA GLU A 204 -5.80 23.80 11.59
C GLU A 204 -5.09 22.46 11.67
N TYR A 205 -5.20 21.63 10.64
CA TYR A 205 -4.53 20.35 10.58
C TYR A 205 -3.08 20.45 10.09
N SER A 206 -2.27 19.49 10.53
CA SER A 206 -0.89 19.31 10.03
C SER A 206 -0.89 18.53 8.72
N ARG A 207 -0.01 18.88 7.78
CA ARG A 207 0.27 18.08 6.56
C ARG A 207 1.19 16.89 6.80
N ILE A 208 1.55 16.64 8.05
CA ILE A 208 2.37 15.49 8.43
C ILE A 208 1.59 14.69 9.47
N THR A 209 1.46 13.38 9.23
CA THR A 209 0.77 12.46 10.12
C THR A 209 1.58 11.20 10.36
N ALA A 210 1.36 10.57 11.51
CA ALA A 210 1.84 9.22 11.77
C ALA A 210 0.94 8.21 11.07
N VAL A 211 1.52 7.06 10.70
CA VAL A 211 0.82 5.97 10.00
C VAL A 211 1.29 4.63 10.54
N ILE A 212 0.38 3.69 10.66
CA ILE A 212 0.69 2.29 10.98
C ILE A 212 0.42 1.45 9.72
N PRO A 213 1.48 0.96 9.03
CA PRO A 213 1.34 0.07 7.90
C PRO A 213 1.15 -1.38 8.37
N PHE A 214 0.26 -2.12 7.70
CA PHE A 214 0.12 -3.57 7.77
C PHE A 214 0.15 -4.14 6.38
N GLY A 215 0.92 -5.20 6.14
CA GLY A 215 0.97 -5.74 4.81
C GLY A 215 1.52 -7.15 4.70
N ILE A 216 1.39 -7.64 3.48
CA ILE A 216 1.91 -8.94 3.07
C ILE A 216 2.77 -8.75 1.82
N GLY A 217 3.87 -9.48 1.76
CA GLY A 217 4.75 -9.53 0.61
C GLY A 217 5.07 -10.95 0.18
N VAL A 218 5.16 -11.13 -1.12
CA VAL A 218 5.62 -12.37 -1.75
C VAL A 218 6.72 -12.00 -2.72
N LYS A 219 7.87 -12.66 -2.63
CA LYS A 219 8.97 -12.47 -3.59
C LYS A 219 9.52 -13.79 -4.07
N ILE A 220 9.95 -13.82 -5.34
CA ILE A 220 10.55 -14.97 -6.01
C ILE A 220 11.90 -14.59 -6.61
N GLY A 221 12.85 -15.50 -6.58
CA GLY A 221 14.18 -15.30 -7.16
C GLY A 221 14.16 -15.42 -8.68
N ILE A 222 14.65 -14.40 -9.36
CA ILE A 222 14.93 -14.42 -10.80
C ILE A 222 16.35 -14.96 -11.00
N SER A 223 17.27 -14.53 -10.14
CA SER A 223 18.67 -14.95 -10.13
C SER A 223 19.19 -15.04 -8.70
N ASP A 224 20.46 -15.40 -8.53
CA ASP A 224 21.10 -15.45 -7.21
C ASP A 224 21.11 -14.09 -6.49
N MET A 225 21.06 -12.99 -7.25
CA MET A 225 21.10 -11.62 -6.71
C MET A 225 19.79 -10.87 -6.81
N TRP A 226 18.90 -11.24 -7.73
CA TRP A 226 17.69 -10.49 -8.03
C TRP A 226 16.43 -11.27 -7.71
N ARG A 227 15.45 -10.59 -7.14
CA ARG A 227 14.10 -11.08 -6.86
C ARG A 227 13.09 -10.09 -7.37
N ILE A 228 11.94 -10.61 -7.78
CA ILE A 228 10.73 -9.84 -8.04
C ILE A 228 9.68 -10.24 -7.02
N GLY A 229 8.90 -9.29 -6.55
CA GLY A 229 7.85 -9.53 -5.58
C GLY A 229 6.64 -8.67 -5.81
N LEU A 230 5.60 -8.99 -5.07
CA LEU A 230 4.40 -8.22 -4.91
C LEU A 230 4.24 -7.92 -3.43
N GLU A 231 4.05 -6.66 -3.08
CA GLU A 231 3.72 -6.21 -1.73
C GLU A 231 2.38 -5.48 -1.76
N VAL A 232 1.52 -5.78 -0.78
CA VAL A 232 0.27 -5.05 -0.56
C VAL A 232 0.24 -4.63 0.90
N SER A 233 -0.02 -3.36 1.14
CA SER A 233 -0.14 -2.79 2.48
C SER A 233 -1.39 -1.94 2.63
N TYR A 234 -1.97 -2.01 3.81
CA TYR A 234 -2.98 -1.09 4.33
C TYR A 234 -2.27 -0.14 5.30
N ASN A 235 -2.50 1.16 5.13
CA ASN A 235 -1.84 2.22 5.87
C ASN A 235 -2.92 3.02 6.62
N LYS A 236 -3.12 2.71 7.92
CA LYS A 236 -4.04 3.47 8.78
C LYS A 236 -3.35 4.73 9.28
N THR A 237 -3.94 5.87 9.05
CA THR A 237 -3.39 7.17 9.47
C THR A 237 -4.01 7.63 10.78
N PHE A 238 -3.41 8.65 11.38
CA PHE A 238 -3.94 9.31 12.58
C PHE A 238 -4.57 10.66 12.25
N THR A 239 -4.82 10.94 10.98
CA THR A 239 -5.53 12.15 10.52
C THR A 239 -6.76 11.76 9.72
N ASP A 240 -7.66 12.70 9.59
CA ASP A 240 -8.88 12.63 8.80
C ASP A 240 -8.89 13.74 7.73
N TYR A 241 -7.72 14.24 7.39
CA TYR A 241 -7.58 15.39 6.49
C TYR A 241 -6.70 15.09 5.27
N ILE A 242 -6.49 13.82 4.93
CA ILE A 242 -5.77 13.47 3.68
C ILE A 242 -6.54 13.96 2.47
N ASP A 243 -7.87 13.98 2.57
CA ASP A 243 -8.81 14.47 1.55
C ASP A 243 -9.40 15.86 1.87
N ASP A 244 -9.00 16.49 2.99
CA ASP A 244 -9.52 17.79 3.48
C ASP A 244 -11.00 17.74 3.90
N VAL A 245 -11.52 16.55 4.27
CA VAL A 245 -12.91 16.35 4.72
C VAL A 245 -12.91 15.64 6.07
N SER A 246 -13.56 16.22 7.07
CA SER A 246 -13.57 15.65 8.43
C SER A 246 -14.80 16.03 9.24
N THR A 247 -15.22 17.30 9.23
CA THR A 247 -16.20 17.82 10.17
C THR A 247 -17.51 18.29 9.49
N ASN A 248 -17.89 19.52 9.73
CA ASN A 248 -19.14 20.09 9.25
C ASN A 248 -18.91 21.20 8.21
N TYR A 249 -19.93 21.49 7.42
CA TYR A 249 -19.94 22.64 6.53
C TYR A 249 -19.83 23.93 7.32
N PHE A 250 -18.88 24.77 6.92
CA PHE A 250 -18.65 26.09 7.53
C PHE A 250 -19.47 27.17 6.82
N ASP A 251 -19.64 28.34 7.49
CA ASP A 251 -20.41 29.45 6.95
C ASP A 251 -19.75 30.03 5.68
N PRO A 252 -20.41 29.97 4.51
CA PRO A 252 -19.86 30.44 3.24
C PRO A 252 -19.69 31.98 3.22
N VAL A 253 -20.45 32.74 4.00
CA VAL A 253 -20.30 34.20 4.07
C VAL A 253 -19.00 34.55 4.76
N VAL A 254 -18.68 33.86 5.84
CA VAL A 254 -17.40 34.04 6.58
C VAL A 254 -16.24 33.57 5.68
N LEU A 255 -16.33 32.42 5.04
CA LEU A 255 -15.31 31.94 4.08
C LEU A 255 -15.06 32.95 2.97
N GLN A 256 -16.12 33.46 2.36
CA GLN A 256 -16.02 34.46 1.28
C GLN A 256 -15.29 35.71 1.72
N SER A 257 -15.58 36.20 2.95
CA SER A 257 -15.00 37.44 3.48
C SER A 257 -13.56 37.29 3.91
N GLN A 258 -13.17 36.12 4.44
CA GLN A 258 -11.86 35.89 5.06
C GLN A 258 -10.84 35.25 4.09
N VAL A 259 -11.30 34.41 3.17
CA VAL A 259 -10.44 33.61 2.31
C VAL A 259 -10.71 33.88 0.82
N GLY A 260 -11.98 33.95 0.42
CA GLY A 260 -12.37 34.28 -0.96
C GLY A 260 -13.29 33.25 -1.61
N SER A 261 -13.63 33.50 -2.89
CA SER A 261 -14.58 32.70 -3.68
C SER A 261 -14.18 31.25 -3.87
N ASP A 262 -12.87 31.00 -4.06
CA ASP A 262 -12.34 29.68 -4.30
C ASP A 262 -12.51 28.78 -3.07
N ALA A 263 -12.42 29.36 -1.88
CA ALA A 263 -12.70 28.65 -0.63
C ALA A 263 -14.16 28.20 -0.53
N VAL A 264 -15.10 29.06 -0.87
CA VAL A 264 -16.53 28.74 -0.88
C VAL A 264 -16.84 27.63 -1.87
N PHE A 265 -16.27 27.72 -3.08
CA PHE A 265 -16.42 26.69 -4.09
C PHE A 265 -15.84 25.34 -3.64
N ALA A 266 -14.62 25.35 -3.07
CA ALA A 266 -13.98 24.13 -2.60
C ALA A 266 -14.69 23.49 -1.40
N ALA A 267 -15.27 24.34 -0.51
CA ALA A 267 -16.02 23.85 0.63
C ALA A 267 -17.31 23.13 0.24
N ASN A 268 -18.01 23.66 -0.77
CA ASN A 268 -19.29 23.12 -1.25
C ASN A 268 -19.44 23.26 -2.78
N PRO A 269 -18.91 22.33 -3.59
CA PRO A 269 -19.05 22.32 -5.04
C PRO A 269 -20.39 21.72 -5.53
N SER A 270 -21.34 21.46 -4.62
CA SER A 270 -22.64 20.85 -4.97
C SER A 270 -23.41 21.69 -5.97
N LYS A 271 -23.95 21.03 -7.00
CA LYS A 271 -24.82 21.63 -8.02
C LYS A 271 -26.28 21.32 -7.79
N GLU A 272 -26.54 20.21 -7.12
CA GLU A 272 -27.88 19.68 -6.84
C GLU A 272 -28.09 19.63 -5.33
N ASN A 273 -29.36 19.78 -4.89
CA ASN A 273 -29.76 19.61 -3.49
C ASN A 273 -28.92 20.47 -2.48
N GLN A 274 -28.60 21.70 -2.87
CA GLN A 274 -27.74 22.59 -2.07
C GLN A 274 -28.27 22.83 -0.65
N THR A 275 -29.56 22.64 -0.41
CA THR A 275 -30.21 22.76 0.91
C THR A 275 -29.79 21.64 1.88
N TRP A 276 -29.15 20.57 1.40
CA TRP A 276 -28.61 19.50 2.25
C TRP A 276 -27.23 19.85 2.84
N PHE A 277 -26.51 20.78 2.22
CA PHE A 277 -25.12 21.11 2.52
C PHE A 277 -25.02 22.52 3.09
N VAL A 278 -25.78 22.78 4.18
CA VAL A 278 -25.81 24.07 4.85
C VAL A 278 -24.85 24.11 6.05
N PRO A 279 -24.44 25.29 6.52
CA PRO A 279 -23.56 25.42 7.68
C PRO A 279 -24.05 24.62 8.89
N GLY A 280 -23.16 23.84 9.49
CA GLY A 280 -23.42 22.98 10.64
C GLY A 280 -23.84 21.55 10.29
N GLU A 281 -24.23 21.26 9.05
CA GLU A 281 -24.48 19.89 8.60
C GLU A 281 -23.15 19.14 8.41
N GLN A 282 -23.20 17.81 8.53
CA GLN A 282 -22.04 16.94 8.43
C GLN A 282 -21.44 16.97 7.00
N ARG A 283 -20.12 17.23 6.91
CA ARG A 283 -19.34 17.18 5.67
C ARG A 283 -18.52 15.91 5.57
N GLY A 284 -17.88 15.48 6.67
CA GLY A 284 -17.12 14.27 6.86
C GLY A 284 -17.47 13.55 8.15
N ASP A 285 -16.79 12.44 8.46
CA ASP A 285 -16.94 11.69 9.70
C ASP A 285 -15.66 11.76 10.54
N PRO A 286 -15.58 12.65 11.57
CA PRO A 286 -14.37 12.86 12.35
C PRO A 286 -13.96 11.63 13.19
N ASP A 287 -14.86 10.66 13.37
CA ASP A 287 -14.58 9.44 14.14
C ASP A 287 -13.83 8.39 13.32
N GLU A 288 -13.93 8.42 11.99
CA GLU A 288 -13.26 7.50 11.08
C GLU A 288 -12.03 8.13 10.44
N LYS A 289 -10.83 7.79 10.94
CA LYS A 289 -9.58 8.30 10.37
C LYS A 289 -9.27 7.69 9.01
N ASP A 290 -8.68 8.48 8.15
CA ASP A 290 -8.29 8.10 6.79
C ASP A 290 -7.34 6.91 6.74
N ALA A 291 -7.45 6.15 5.67
CA ALA A 291 -6.52 5.08 5.36
C ALA A 291 -6.27 4.99 3.84
N PHE A 292 -5.22 4.28 3.46
CA PHE A 292 -4.95 4.01 2.05
C PHE A 292 -4.23 2.69 1.85
N TYR A 293 -4.47 2.07 0.71
CA TYR A 293 -3.78 0.88 0.27
C TYR A 293 -2.63 1.24 -0.66
N ILE A 294 -1.54 0.48 -0.57
CA ILE A 294 -0.45 0.52 -1.53
C ILE A 294 -0.22 -0.90 -2.04
N ALA A 295 -0.22 -1.08 -3.35
CA ALA A 295 0.13 -2.34 -4.00
C ALA A 295 1.30 -2.10 -4.96
N ASN A 296 2.45 -2.75 -4.70
CA ASN A 296 3.68 -2.55 -5.45
C ASN A 296 4.22 -3.85 -6.05
N ILE A 297 4.71 -3.77 -7.27
CA ILE A 297 5.66 -4.75 -7.81
C ILE A 297 7.05 -4.29 -7.40
N VAL A 298 7.76 -5.15 -6.66
CA VAL A 298 9.03 -4.81 -6.01
C VAL A 298 10.17 -5.62 -6.61
N PHE A 299 11.21 -4.94 -7.04
CA PHE A 299 12.47 -5.52 -7.49
C PHE A 299 13.47 -5.41 -6.35
N THR A 300 14.02 -6.55 -5.93
CA THR A 300 14.95 -6.61 -4.81
C THR A 300 16.31 -7.13 -5.29
N ARG A 301 17.37 -6.43 -4.91
CA ARG A 301 18.75 -6.82 -5.17
C ARG A 301 19.46 -7.16 -3.85
N ASN A 302 20.05 -8.35 -3.82
CA ASN A 302 20.89 -8.77 -2.70
C ASN A 302 22.28 -8.13 -2.78
N LEU A 303 22.74 -7.52 -1.70
CA LEU A 303 24.05 -6.85 -1.63
C LEU A 303 25.17 -7.77 -1.12
N THR A 304 24.84 -8.87 -0.45
CA THR A 304 25.81 -9.77 0.17
C THR A 304 25.68 -11.20 -0.35
N TYR A 305 26.03 -11.39 -1.60
CA TYR A 305 26.19 -12.74 -2.13
C TYR A 305 27.63 -13.22 -1.94
N LYS A 306 27.82 -14.23 -1.12
CA LYS A 306 29.08 -14.99 -1.07
C LYS A 306 28.80 -16.32 -1.79
N PRO A 307 29.37 -16.56 -2.97
CA PRO A 307 29.23 -17.85 -3.64
C PRO A 307 29.76 -18.95 -2.71
N PRO A 308 29.14 -20.11 -2.69
CA PRO A 308 29.63 -21.24 -1.90
C PRO A 308 31.09 -21.55 -2.33
N LYS A 309 31.97 -21.64 -1.35
CA LYS A 309 33.35 -22.07 -1.62
C LYS A 309 33.29 -23.40 -2.35
N LYS A 310 33.92 -23.47 -3.54
CA LYS A 310 34.09 -24.75 -4.23
C LYS A 310 34.77 -25.69 -3.26
N GLN A 311 34.07 -26.70 -2.79
CA GLN A 311 34.65 -27.77 -2.01
C GLN A 311 35.47 -28.59 -3.00
N ASN A 312 36.78 -28.36 -3.02
CA ASN A 312 37.72 -29.22 -3.75
C ASN A 312 37.72 -30.57 -3.04
N TRP A 313 36.84 -31.45 -3.48
CA TRP A 313 36.97 -32.86 -3.16
C TRP A 313 38.23 -33.34 -3.87
N ARG A 314 39.41 -33.21 -3.23
CA ARG A 314 40.52 -34.04 -3.59
C ARG A 314 40.08 -35.46 -3.26
N ARG A 315 39.79 -36.26 -4.25
CA ARG A 315 39.70 -37.71 -4.09
C ARG A 315 40.99 -38.14 -3.39
N PRO A 316 40.93 -38.85 -2.25
CA PRO A 316 42.13 -39.45 -1.71
C PRO A 316 42.69 -40.37 -2.81
N GLN A 317 43.89 -40.07 -3.28
CA GLN A 317 44.60 -41.00 -4.15
C GLN A 317 44.85 -42.24 -3.29
N SER A 318 44.12 -43.30 -3.58
CA SER A 318 44.47 -44.60 -3.05
C SER A 318 45.85 -44.94 -3.61
N ARG A 319 46.88 -44.80 -2.80
CA ARG A 319 48.18 -45.42 -3.06
C ARG A 319 47.95 -46.94 -3.00
N THR A 320 47.71 -47.57 -4.11
CA THR A 320 47.95 -49.01 -4.26
C THR A 320 49.44 -49.20 -4.10
N LYS A 321 49.88 -49.68 -2.95
CA LYS A 321 51.21 -50.26 -2.79
C LYS A 321 51.14 -51.65 -3.38
N PHE A 322 51.89 -51.86 -4.42
CA PHE A 322 52.27 -53.18 -4.85
C PHE A 322 53.40 -53.70 -4.00
#